data_7fc1f5ae0bde5cb4a840b4da3d1f4bbe
#
_entry.id   7fc1f5ae0bde5cb4a840b4da3d1f4bbe
#
_cell.length_a   1.000
_cell.length_b   1.000
_cell.length_c   1.000
_cell.angle_alpha   90.00
_cell.angle_beta   90.00
_cell.angle_gamma   90.00
#
_symmetry.space_group_name_H-M   'P 1'
#
loop_
_entity.id
_entity.type
_entity.pdbx_description
1 polymer ?
#
loop_
_entity_poly.entity_id
_entity_poly.type
_entity_poly.pdbx_seq_one_letter_code
_entity_poly.pdbx_strand_id
1 'polypeptide(L)'
;IVETCPRCHGKRYKDEILAVKWQGYSIADLLDLTITEALEVFKEETGILATLTVLDELGLGYLHLGESTPALSGGEAQRLKLATYLEKKQSNYLFIFDEPSIGLHPRDVTNLVAVFEQLIENGATVIVIEHDLDVIANADNIIDMGPQGGRYGGQLIANGSIEDCLLYTSPS
;
A
#
# COMPACT_ATOMS: atom_id res chain seq x y z
N ILE A 1 -20.58 -1.39 -17.38
CA ILE A 1 -20.09 -2.38 -18.37
C ILE A 1 -18.85 -1.78 -18.99
N VAL A 2 -17.70 -2.41 -18.79
CA VAL A 2 -16.44 -2.01 -19.45
C VAL A 2 -16.37 -2.81 -20.75
N GLU A 3 -16.50 -2.13 -21.89
CA GLU A 3 -16.36 -2.76 -23.19
C GLU A 3 -14.93 -2.56 -23.72
N THR A 4 -14.34 -3.64 -24.24
CA THR A 4 -13.03 -3.57 -24.89
C THR A 4 -13.16 -2.77 -26.20
N CYS A 5 -12.35 -1.72 -26.32
CA CYS A 5 -12.35 -0.89 -27.52
C CYS A 5 -12.06 -1.74 -28.78
N PRO A 6 -12.95 -1.77 -29.79
CA PRO A 6 -12.75 -2.61 -30.99
C PRO A 6 -11.58 -2.14 -31.86
N ARG A 7 -11.06 -0.94 -31.65
CA ARG A 7 -9.98 -0.35 -32.43
C ARG A 7 -8.58 -0.65 -31.88
N CYS A 8 -8.42 -0.66 -30.56
CA CYS A 8 -7.11 -0.94 -29.93
C CYS A 8 -7.09 -2.27 -29.16
N HIS A 9 -8.21 -3.01 -29.11
CA HIS A 9 -8.33 -4.30 -28.42
C HIS A 9 -7.76 -4.29 -26.99
N GLY A 10 -7.99 -3.20 -26.25
CA GLY A 10 -7.48 -3.01 -24.90
C GLY A 10 -6.08 -2.41 -24.80
N LYS A 11 -5.32 -2.32 -25.89
CA LYS A 11 -3.92 -1.83 -25.88
C LYS A 11 -3.76 -0.32 -25.67
N ARG A 12 -4.85 0.44 -25.62
CA ARG A 12 -4.93 1.91 -25.38
C ARG A 12 -4.30 2.78 -26.48
N TYR A 13 -3.37 2.23 -27.29
CA TYR A 13 -2.57 2.95 -28.30
C TYR A 13 -2.85 2.43 -29.71
N LYS A 14 -2.58 3.27 -30.73
CA LYS A 14 -2.62 2.89 -32.13
C LYS A 14 -1.39 2.08 -32.52
N ASP A 15 -1.48 1.30 -33.60
CA ASP A 15 -0.41 0.43 -34.08
C ASP A 15 0.88 1.21 -34.41
N GLU A 16 0.78 2.44 -34.89
CA GLU A 16 1.93 3.33 -35.16
C GLU A 16 2.72 3.62 -33.89
N ILE A 17 2.06 3.82 -32.74
CA ILE A 17 2.70 4.05 -31.44
C ILE A 17 3.27 2.73 -30.89
N LEU A 18 2.55 1.62 -31.10
CA LEU A 18 3.00 0.29 -30.67
C LEU A 18 4.21 -0.22 -31.46
N ALA A 19 4.46 0.32 -32.66
CA ALA A 19 5.65 0.03 -33.46
C ALA A 19 6.94 0.63 -32.84
N VAL A 20 6.84 1.66 -32.03
CA VAL A 20 7.98 2.24 -31.27
C VAL A 20 8.36 1.27 -30.17
N LYS A 21 9.63 0.88 -30.11
CA LYS A 21 10.15 -0.08 -29.13
C LYS A 21 11.27 0.55 -28.31
N TRP A 22 11.25 0.30 -27.00
CA TRP A 22 12.32 0.56 -26.07
C TRP A 22 12.81 -0.78 -25.50
N GLN A 23 14.07 -1.11 -25.70
CA GLN A 23 14.65 -2.42 -25.34
C GLN A 23 13.80 -3.64 -25.82
N GLY A 24 13.13 -3.50 -26.97
CA GLY A 24 12.27 -4.54 -27.54
C GLY A 24 10.80 -4.49 -27.10
N TYR A 25 10.46 -3.71 -26.09
CA TYR A 25 9.11 -3.55 -25.57
C TYR A 25 8.37 -2.37 -26.21
N SER A 26 7.12 -2.54 -26.61
CA SER A 26 6.21 -1.40 -26.85
C SER A 26 5.67 -0.85 -25.54
N ILE A 27 5.06 0.33 -25.59
CA ILE A 27 4.37 0.88 -24.41
C ILE A 27 3.27 -0.04 -23.88
N ALA A 28 2.59 -0.79 -24.74
CA ALA A 28 1.58 -1.76 -24.30
C ALA A 28 2.22 -2.95 -23.58
N ASP A 29 3.35 -3.46 -24.10
CA ASP A 29 4.10 -4.55 -23.47
C ASP A 29 4.61 -4.12 -22.07
N LEU A 30 5.11 -2.87 -21.94
CA LEU A 30 5.55 -2.33 -20.65
C LEU A 30 4.39 -2.15 -19.66
N LEU A 31 3.24 -1.69 -20.11
CA LEU A 31 2.06 -1.52 -19.26
C LEU A 31 1.45 -2.85 -18.82
N ASP A 32 1.73 -3.94 -19.54
CA ASP A 32 1.27 -5.29 -19.21
C ASP A 32 2.20 -6.01 -18.20
N LEU A 33 3.38 -5.46 -17.94
CA LEU A 33 4.27 -5.96 -16.90
C LEU A 33 3.68 -5.71 -15.51
N THR A 34 3.87 -6.66 -14.61
CA THR A 34 3.71 -6.42 -13.18
C THR A 34 4.82 -5.50 -12.66
N ILE A 35 4.59 -4.86 -11.50
CA ILE A 35 5.61 -4.01 -10.86
C ILE A 35 6.89 -4.82 -10.60
N THR A 36 6.76 -6.06 -10.10
CA THR A 36 7.91 -6.95 -9.86
C THR A 36 8.68 -7.28 -11.16
N GLU A 37 7.99 -7.56 -12.27
CA GLU A 37 8.65 -7.79 -13.56
C GLU A 37 9.31 -6.52 -14.10
N ALA A 38 8.68 -5.37 -13.89
CA ALA A 38 9.20 -4.08 -14.31
C ALA A 38 10.49 -3.68 -13.59
N LEU A 39 10.72 -4.11 -12.33
CA LEU A 39 11.98 -3.90 -11.61
C LEU A 39 13.19 -4.44 -12.41
N GLU A 40 13.05 -5.62 -13.01
CA GLU A 40 14.12 -6.22 -13.82
C GLU A 40 14.33 -5.47 -15.16
N VAL A 41 13.23 -5.06 -15.79
CA VAL A 41 13.28 -4.36 -17.08
C VAL A 41 13.87 -2.95 -16.93
N PHE A 42 13.52 -2.24 -15.85
CA PHE A 42 13.96 -0.87 -15.59
C PHE A 42 15.15 -0.75 -14.62
N LYS A 43 15.90 -1.82 -14.37
CA LYS A 43 17.01 -1.85 -13.40
C LYS A 43 18.10 -0.81 -13.61
N GLU A 44 18.28 -0.32 -14.85
CA GLU A 44 19.26 0.73 -15.18
C GLU A 44 18.66 2.15 -15.12
N GLU A 45 17.34 2.26 -15.01
CA GLU A 45 16.60 3.52 -14.99
C GLU A 45 16.31 3.95 -13.54
N THR A 46 17.28 4.58 -12.89
CA THR A 46 17.28 4.85 -11.45
C THR A 46 16.03 5.58 -10.96
N GLY A 47 15.50 6.53 -11.74
CA GLY A 47 14.29 7.27 -11.37
C GLY A 47 13.02 6.42 -11.37
N ILE A 48 12.91 5.49 -12.32
CA ILE A 48 11.77 4.54 -12.40
C ILE A 48 11.95 3.47 -11.34
N LEU A 49 13.16 2.93 -11.22
CA LEU A 49 13.50 1.85 -10.29
C LEU A 49 13.15 2.23 -8.84
N ALA A 50 13.49 3.45 -8.40
CA ALA A 50 13.19 3.91 -7.05
C ALA A 50 11.69 3.83 -6.74
N THR A 51 10.85 4.33 -7.64
CA THR A 51 9.39 4.29 -7.47
C THR A 51 8.84 2.87 -7.48
N LEU A 52 9.32 2.01 -8.41
CA LEU A 52 8.88 0.62 -8.48
C LEU A 52 9.27 -0.17 -7.24
N THR A 53 10.47 0.07 -6.68
CA THR A 53 10.94 -0.58 -5.45
C THR A 53 9.98 -0.26 -4.29
N VAL A 54 9.63 1.00 -4.09
CA VAL A 54 8.67 1.41 -3.05
C VAL A 54 7.31 0.73 -3.24
N LEU A 55 6.82 0.63 -4.48
CA LEU A 55 5.55 -0.04 -4.74
C LEU A 55 5.60 -1.55 -4.45
N ASP A 56 6.71 -2.21 -4.78
CA ASP A 56 6.91 -3.63 -4.49
C ASP A 56 7.01 -3.88 -2.98
N GLU A 57 7.76 -3.04 -2.24
CA GLU A 57 7.87 -3.07 -0.78
C GLU A 57 6.51 -2.87 -0.08
N LEU A 58 5.61 -2.09 -0.68
CA LEU A 58 4.23 -1.91 -0.22
C LEU A 58 3.31 -3.11 -0.54
N GLY A 59 3.85 -4.21 -1.07
CA GLY A 59 3.08 -5.39 -1.43
C GLY A 59 2.19 -5.18 -2.66
N LEU A 60 2.57 -4.28 -3.55
CA LEU A 60 1.85 -3.99 -4.81
C LEU A 60 2.53 -4.63 -6.03
N GLY A 61 3.56 -5.45 -5.81
CA GLY A 61 4.40 -6.05 -6.85
C GLY A 61 3.63 -6.82 -7.93
N TYR A 62 2.49 -7.40 -7.60
CA TYR A 62 1.62 -8.16 -8.49
C TYR A 62 0.74 -7.30 -9.40
N LEU A 63 0.59 -6.00 -9.13
CA LEU A 63 -0.20 -5.09 -9.95
C LEU A 63 0.52 -4.81 -11.27
N HIS A 64 -0.26 -4.72 -12.34
CA HIS A 64 0.27 -4.30 -13.65
C HIS A 64 0.51 -2.79 -13.70
N LEU A 65 1.56 -2.34 -14.38
CA LEU A 65 1.82 -0.90 -14.58
C LEU A 65 0.66 -0.18 -15.25
N GLY A 66 -0.07 -0.89 -16.09
CA GLY A 66 -1.27 -0.41 -16.77
C GLY A 66 -2.57 -0.61 -16.01
N GLU A 67 -2.55 -0.99 -14.72
CA GLU A 67 -3.77 -1.22 -13.95
C GLU A 67 -4.65 0.03 -13.89
N SER A 68 -5.95 -0.18 -13.89
CA SER A 68 -6.91 0.92 -13.81
C SER A 68 -7.24 1.21 -12.34
N THR A 69 -7.11 2.46 -11.90
CA THR A 69 -7.40 2.86 -10.51
C THR A 69 -8.75 2.34 -9.95
N PRO A 70 -9.85 2.30 -10.74
CA PRO A 70 -11.11 1.75 -10.26
C PRO A 70 -11.10 0.23 -10.00
N ALA A 71 -10.08 -0.49 -10.48
CA ALA A 71 -9.95 -1.92 -10.25
C ALA A 71 -9.27 -2.26 -8.91
N LEU A 72 -8.61 -1.26 -8.29
CA LEU A 72 -7.89 -1.44 -7.03
C LEU A 72 -8.86 -1.59 -5.85
N SER A 73 -8.52 -2.47 -4.92
CA SER A 73 -9.16 -2.53 -3.61
C SER A 73 -8.87 -1.26 -2.79
N GLY A 74 -9.63 -1.04 -1.71
CA GLY A 74 -9.41 0.10 -0.82
C GLY A 74 -7.99 0.14 -0.25
N GLY A 75 -7.46 -1.00 0.23
CA GLY A 75 -6.11 -1.12 0.75
C GLY A 75 -5.03 -0.87 -0.31
N GLU A 76 -5.18 -1.43 -1.52
CA GLU A 76 -4.25 -1.18 -2.64
C GLU A 76 -4.20 0.30 -3.02
N ALA A 77 -5.36 0.96 -3.10
CA ALA A 77 -5.44 2.39 -3.40
C ALA A 77 -4.78 3.25 -2.31
N GLN A 78 -4.93 2.87 -1.03
CA GLN A 78 -4.25 3.54 0.09
C GLN A 78 -2.73 3.37 0.00
N ARG A 79 -2.24 2.15 -0.22
CA ARG A 79 -0.80 1.87 -0.36
C ARG A 79 -0.19 2.57 -1.57
N LEU A 80 -0.89 2.57 -2.71
CA LEU A 80 -0.46 3.31 -3.89
C LEU A 80 -0.32 4.82 -3.61
N LYS A 81 -1.29 5.38 -2.89
CA LYS A 81 -1.25 6.78 -2.48
C LYS A 81 -0.10 7.05 -1.52
N LEU A 82 0.18 6.11 -0.61
CA LEU A 82 1.27 6.20 0.36
C LEU A 82 2.64 6.35 -0.32
N ALA A 83 2.90 5.59 -1.38
CA ALA A 83 4.13 5.68 -2.17
C ALA A 83 4.46 7.11 -2.63
N THR A 84 3.44 7.93 -2.90
CA THR A 84 3.63 9.32 -3.34
C THR A 84 4.15 10.26 -2.24
N TYR A 85 4.09 9.84 -0.99
CA TYR A 85 4.50 10.66 0.16
C TYR A 85 5.89 10.29 0.68
N LEU A 86 6.41 9.09 0.42
CA LEU A 86 7.65 8.59 1.02
C LEU A 86 8.91 9.40 0.64
N GLU A 87 8.91 10.08 -0.49
CA GLU A 87 10.05 10.88 -0.96
C GLU A 87 10.12 12.29 -0.34
N LYS A 88 9.14 12.70 0.47
CA LYS A 88 9.02 14.09 0.97
C LYS A 88 9.22 14.16 2.48
N LYS A 89 9.81 15.28 2.99
CA LYS A 89 9.78 15.55 4.42
C LYS A 89 8.34 15.70 4.89
N GLN A 90 7.98 14.98 5.94
CA GLN A 90 6.60 14.78 6.39
C GLN A 90 6.32 15.47 7.75
N SER A 91 7.18 16.39 8.18
CA SER A 91 6.98 17.11 9.43
C SER A 91 5.61 17.80 9.46
N ASN A 92 4.81 17.51 10.49
CA ASN A 92 3.45 17.99 10.71
C ASN A 92 2.34 17.33 9.85
N TYR A 93 2.58 16.17 9.24
CA TYR A 93 1.53 15.38 8.61
C TYR A 93 0.95 14.38 9.62
N LEU A 94 -0.36 14.20 9.55
CA LEU A 94 -1.09 13.12 10.20
C LEU A 94 -1.61 12.19 9.12
N PHE A 95 -1.15 10.94 9.15
CA PHE A 95 -1.67 9.87 8.30
C PHE A 95 -2.64 9.01 9.09
N ILE A 96 -3.78 8.70 8.49
CA ILE A 96 -4.77 7.80 9.06
C ILE A 96 -5.02 6.70 8.03
N PHE A 97 -4.77 5.45 8.43
CA PHE A 97 -4.97 4.27 7.61
C PHE A 97 -6.09 3.42 8.20
N ASP A 98 -6.98 2.97 7.34
CA ASP A 98 -8.11 2.10 7.69
C ASP A 98 -7.89 0.73 7.07
N GLU A 99 -7.58 -0.26 7.91
CA GLU A 99 -7.29 -1.65 7.55
C GLU A 99 -6.30 -1.80 6.37
N PRO A 100 -5.10 -1.17 6.42
CA PRO A 100 -4.17 -1.18 5.29
C PRO A 100 -3.53 -2.54 5.03
N SER A 101 -3.58 -3.48 5.99
CA SER A 101 -3.07 -4.86 5.84
C SER A 101 -4.01 -5.77 5.05
N ILE A 102 -5.26 -5.35 4.77
CA ILE A 102 -6.22 -6.19 4.04
C ILE A 102 -5.63 -6.67 2.70
N GLY A 103 -5.67 -8.00 2.53
CA GLY A 103 -5.22 -8.67 1.31
C GLY A 103 -3.70 -8.81 1.20
N LEU A 104 -2.94 -8.41 2.22
CA LEU A 104 -1.49 -8.63 2.25
C LEU A 104 -1.15 -10.05 2.70
N HIS A 105 -0.07 -10.58 2.14
CA HIS A 105 0.58 -11.76 2.70
C HIS A 105 1.34 -11.34 3.99
N PRO A 106 1.50 -12.21 5.01
CA PRO A 106 2.21 -11.88 6.26
C PRO A 106 3.60 -11.23 6.07
N ARG A 107 4.34 -11.62 5.04
CA ARG A 107 5.63 -10.98 4.70
C ARG A 107 5.49 -9.52 4.29
N ASP A 108 4.40 -9.19 3.60
CA ASP A 108 4.16 -7.83 3.10
C ASP A 108 3.67 -6.92 4.22
N VAL A 109 3.07 -7.47 5.29
CA VAL A 109 2.72 -6.75 6.51
C VAL A 109 3.97 -6.17 7.18
N THR A 110 5.07 -6.94 7.25
CA THR A 110 6.35 -6.45 7.79
C THR A 110 6.88 -5.26 6.98
N ASN A 111 6.78 -5.32 5.66
CA ASN A 111 7.20 -4.20 4.80
C ASN A 111 6.29 -2.98 5.00
N LEU A 112 4.99 -3.18 5.16
CA LEU A 112 4.05 -2.10 5.45
C LEU A 112 4.38 -1.40 6.78
N VAL A 113 4.73 -2.16 7.83
CA VAL A 113 5.17 -1.61 9.13
C VAL A 113 6.45 -0.78 8.94
N ALA A 114 7.44 -1.29 8.21
CA ALA A 114 8.68 -0.53 7.92
C ALA A 114 8.40 0.80 7.19
N VAL A 115 7.40 0.84 6.33
CA VAL A 115 6.97 2.08 5.68
C VAL A 115 6.33 3.06 6.67
N PHE A 116 5.55 2.59 7.65
CA PHE A 116 5.03 3.45 8.71
C PHE A 116 6.16 4.03 9.56
N GLU A 117 7.16 3.24 9.92
CA GLU A 117 8.35 3.69 10.62
C GLU A 117 9.07 4.78 9.84
N GLN A 118 9.24 4.62 8.54
CA GLN A 118 9.84 5.64 7.66
C GLN A 118 9.06 6.96 7.67
N LEU A 119 7.73 6.92 7.67
CA LEU A 119 6.91 8.13 7.79
C LEU A 119 7.12 8.84 9.13
N ILE A 120 7.19 8.07 10.22
CA ILE A 120 7.41 8.57 11.58
C ILE A 120 8.82 9.19 11.69
N GLU A 121 9.85 8.54 11.18
CA GLU A 121 11.22 9.07 11.12
C GLU A 121 11.30 10.38 10.34
N ASN A 122 10.49 10.54 9.29
CA ASN A 122 10.35 11.76 8.51
C ASN A 122 9.51 12.85 9.21
N GLY A 123 9.05 12.60 10.44
CA GLY A 123 8.36 13.55 11.32
C GLY A 123 6.83 13.53 11.22
N ALA A 124 6.25 12.51 10.60
CA ALA A 124 4.80 12.33 10.57
C ALA A 124 4.27 11.68 11.85
N THR A 125 2.97 11.85 12.09
CA THR A 125 2.19 11.04 13.03
C THR A 125 1.36 10.05 12.23
N VAL A 126 1.36 8.78 12.63
CA VAL A 126 0.64 7.70 11.96
C VAL A 126 -0.40 7.11 12.90
N ILE A 127 -1.65 7.05 12.46
CA ILE A 127 -2.75 6.36 13.14
C ILE A 127 -3.21 5.23 12.21
N VAL A 128 -3.26 4.01 12.73
CA VAL A 128 -3.69 2.83 11.98
C VAL A 128 -4.88 2.21 12.68
N ILE A 129 -5.97 2.01 11.95
CA ILE A 129 -7.12 1.22 12.41
C ILE A 129 -6.89 -0.19 11.88
N GLU A 130 -6.63 -1.13 12.78
CA GLU A 130 -6.22 -2.48 12.41
C GLU A 130 -6.67 -3.54 13.40
N HIS A 131 -6.72 -4.77 12.92
CA HIS A 131 -6.96 -5.97 13.71
C HIS A 131 -5.87 -7.03 13.48
N ASP A 132 -4.92 -6.76 12.59
CA ASP A 132 -3.74 -7.60 12.37
C ASP A 132 -2.77 -7.46 13.53
N LEU A 133 -2.44 -8.60 14.18
CA LEU A 133 -1.61 -8.61 15.39
C LEU A 133 -0.16 -8.21 15.11
N ASP A 134 0.35 -8.45 13.91
CA ASP A 134 1.71 -8.08 13.56
C ASP A 134 1.84 -6.56 13.41
N VAL A 135 0.80 -5.88 12.92
CA VAL A 135 0.75 -4.41 12.90
C VAL A 135 0.59 -3.85 14.31
N ILE A 136 -0.36 -4.40 15.09
CA ILE A 136 -0.64 -3.94 16.46
C ILE A 136 0.59 -4.09 17.36
N ALA A 137 1.35 -5.19 17.22
CA ALA A 137 2.53 -5.46 18.02
C ALA A 137 3.68 -4.44 17.82
N ASN A 138 3.67 -3.72 16.70
CA ASN A 138 4.67 -2.69 16.38
C ASN A 138 4.21 -1.26 16.71
N ALA A 139 3.03 -1.08 17.30
CA ALA A 139 2.53 0.23 17.66
C ALA A 139 3.19 0.76 18.96
N ASP A 140 3.56 2.06 18.98
CA ASP A 140 4.05 2.74 20.19
C ASP A 140 2.94 2.90 21.21
N ASN A 141 1.70 3.09 20.75
CA ASN A 141 0.51 3.26 21.59
C ASN A 141 -0.71 2.60 20.96
N ILE A 142 -1.47 1.90 21.78
CA ILE A 142 -2.68 1.20 21.38
C ILE A 142 -3.87 1.88 22.03
N ILE A 143 -4.92 2.11 21.24
CA ILE A 143 -6.23 2.60 21.67
C ILE A 143 -7.23 1.51 21.37
N ASP A 144 -7.68 0.79 22.41
CA ASP A 144 -8.69 -0.27 22.28
C ASP A 144 -10.09 0.28 22.48
N MET A 145 -10.96 0.04 21.50
CA MET A 145 -12.33 0.53 21.43
C MET A 145 -13.33 -0.64 21.49
N GLY A 146 -14.22 -0.58 22.43
CA GLY A 146 -15.20 -1.67 22.59
C GLY A 146 -16.36 -1.33 23.54
N PRO A 147 -16.88 -2.33 24.32
CA PRO A 147 -16.63 -3.78 24.26
C PRO A 147 -17.34 -4.47 23.08
N GLN A 148 -18.25 -3.77 22.41
CA GLN A 148 -19.04 -4.26 21.29
C GLN A 148 -18.92 -3.32 20.10
N GLY A 149 -19.46 -3.73 18.93
CA GLY A 149 -19.51 -2.89 17.74
C GLY A 149 -20.82 -2.08 17.62
N GLY A 150 -20.85 -1.11 16.71
CA GLY A 150 -22.03 -0.34 16.35
C GLY A 150 -22.59 0.49 17.51
N ARG A 151 -23.90 0.42 17.73
CA ARG A 151 -24.61 1.22 18.75
C ARG A 151 -24.14 1.00 20.19
N TYR A 152 -23.57 -0.16 20.49
CA TYR A 152 -23.14 -0.57 21.83
C TYR A 152 -21.60 -0.52 22.02
N GLY A 153 -20.88 -0.10 20.99
CA GLY A 153 -19.44 0.10 21.02
C GLY A 153 -19.02 1.56 21.20
N GLY A 154 -17.77 1.82 20.83
CA GLY A 154 -17.23 3.19 20.81
C GLY A 154 -16.77 3.71 22.17
N GLN A 155 -16.65 2.85 23.18
CA GLN A 155 -16.05 3.20 24.47
C GLN A 155 -14.54 2.91 24.42
N LEU A 156 -13.75 3.79 25.04
CA LEU A 156 -12.34 3.54 25.26
C LEU A 156 -12.19 2.46 26.33
N ILE A 157 -11.66 1.30 25.97
CA ILE A 157 -11.43 0.17 26.86
C ILE A 157 -10.05 0.23 27.47
N ALA A 158 -9.04 0.43 26.63
CA ALA A 158 -7.64 0.57 27.05
C ALA A 158 -6.93 1.61 26.19
N ASN A 159 -5.89 2.22 26.76
CA ASN A 159 -4.98 3.13 26.08
C ASN A 159 -3.61 3.03 26.73
N GLY A 160 -2.59 2.69 25.98
CA GLY A 160 -1.22 2.54 26.46
C GLY A 160 -0.35 1.71 25.52
N SER A 161 0.79 1.26 26.04
CA SER A 161 1.65 0.31 25.34
C SER A 161 0.98 -1.06 25.18
N ILE A 162 1.56 -1.92 24.33
CA ILE A 162 1.07 -3.29 24.18
C ILE A 162 1.05 -4.03 25.54
N GLU A 163 2.07 -3.81 26.38
CA GLU A 163 2.16 -4.43 27.71
C GLU A 163 1.01 -3.96 28.62
N ASP A 164 0.69 -2.68 28.60
CA ASP A 164 -0.43 -2.14 29.35
C ASP A 164 -1.75 -2.74 28.90
N CYS A 165 -1.98 -2.82 27.58
CA CYS A 165 -3.22 -3.37 27.03
C CYS A 165 -3.38 -4.88 27.29
N LEU A 166 -2.30 -5.68 27.28
CA LEU A 166 -2.33 -7.10 27.59
C LEU A 166 -2.74 -7.37 29.06
N LEU A 167 -2.41 -6.48 29.98
CA LEU A 167 -2.83 -6.62 31.38
C LEU A 167 -4.34 -6.50 31.57
N TYR A 168 -5.02 -5.75 30.72
CA TYR A 168 -6.48 -5.58 30.77
C TYR A 168 -7.26 -6.67 30.04
N THR A 169 -6.65 -7.36 29.08
CA THR A 169 -7.30 -8.39 28.25
C THR A 169 -7.00 -9.82 28.71
N SER A 170 -6.14 -10.00 29.74
CA SER A 170 -5.89 -11.32 30.30
C SER A 170 -7.11 -11.79 31.10
N PRO A 171 -7.82 -12.86 30.67
CA PRO A 171 -8.88 -13.44 31.47
C PRO A 171 -8.27 -14.03 32.72
N SER A 172 -8.69 -13.49 33.89
CA SER A 172 -8.46 -14.08 35.22
C SER A 172 -9.19 -15.41 35.35
#